data_a7ce18d28cc24b51e841ee2a53f9b554
#
_entry.id   a7ce18d28cc24b51e841ee2a53f9b554
#
_cell.length_a   1.000
_cell.length_b   1.000
_cell.length_c   1.000
_cell.angle_alpha   90.00
_cell.angle_beta   90.00
_cell.angle_gamma   90.00
#
_symmetry.space_group_name_H-M   'P 1'
#
loop_
_entity.id
_entity.type
_entity.pdbx_description
1 polymer ?
#
loop_
_entity_poly.entity_id
_entity_poly.type
_entity_poly.pdbx_seq_one_letter_code
_entity_poly.pdbx_strand_id
1 'polypeptide(L)'
;MSSKLRVGIAGPVGSGKTALVETLCLSLKKNYEIAVVTNDIYTKEDANFLINKKVLEEGRIIGVETGGCPHTAIREDCSLNKNAVLDLEIKYNPLDFVFVESGGDNLASSFSPELVDLSIYVIDVSAGHKIPRKGGPGITRSDLLLINKIDLADMVGADLNIMKSDTEFMRKGKPWFFTNLSNGIGVEEITQFLESHIPNNRN
;
A
#
# COMPACT_ATOMS: atom_id res chain seq x y z
N MET A 1 -0.59 18.24 -18.02
CA MET A 1 -0.42 17.82 -16.62
C MET A 1 -0.03 16.35 -16.63
N SER A 2 1.08 15.95 -15.98
CA SER A 2 1.52 14.56 -15.96
C SER A 2 0.45 13.71 -15.28
N SER A 3 0.05 12.62 -15.92
CA SER A 3 -0.98 11.69 -15.46
C SER A 3 -0.38 10.66 -14.49
N LYS A 4 0.08 11.11 -13.32
CA LYS A 4 0.61 10.23 -12.27
C LYS A 4 -0.51 9.72 -11.38
N LEU A 5 -0.32 8.54 -10.79
CA LEU A 5 -1.20 7.94 -9.81
C LEU A 5 -0.46 7.85 -8.46
N ARG A 6 -0.97 8.54 -7.45
CA ARG A 6 -0.50 8.43 -6.07
C ARG A 6 -1.27 7.33 -5.37
N VAL A 7 -0.56 6.31 -4.91
CA VAL A 7 -1.17 5.11 -4.30
C VAL A 7 -0.75 5.00 -2.84
N GLY A 8 -1.70 5.10 -1.94
CA GLY A 8 -1.49 4.86 -0.51
C GLY A 8 -1.54 3.38 -0.16
N ILE A 9 -0.58 2.90 0.61
CA ILE A 9 -0.52 1.52 1.09
C ILE A 9 -0.52 1.54 2.62
N ALA A 10 -1.61 1.05 3.21
CA ALA A 10 -1.81 1.01 4.65
C ALA A 10 -2.13 -0.40 5.16
N GLY A 11 -2.09 -0.59 6.46
CA GLY A 11 -2.39 -1.86 7.12
C GLY A 11 -1.59 -2.06 8.40
N PRO A 12 -1.92 -3.08 9.21
CA PRO A 12 -1.25 -3.39 10.46
C PRO A 12 0.25 -3.65 10.30
N VAL A 13 0.99 -3.48 11.39
CA VAL A 13 2.41 -3.87 11.43
C VAL A 13 2.53 -5.35 11.08
N GLY A 14 3.48 -5.68 10.22
CA GLY A 14 3.73 -7.06 9.79
C GLY A 14 2.76 -7.59 8.73
N SER A 15 1.76 -6.84 8.26
CA SER A 15 0.81 -7.33 7.24
C SER A 15 1.45 -7.55 5.85
N GLY A 16 2.60 -6.94 5.59
CA GLY A 16 3.33 -7.06 4.32
C GLY A 16 3.25 -5.83 3.43
N LYS A 17 3.04 -4.62 3.99
CA LYS A 17 3.01 -3.35 3.23
C LYS A 17 4.31 -3.12 2.46
N THR A 18 5.45 -3.17 3.16
CA THR A 18 6.78 -2.97 2.56
C THR A 18 7.10 -4.02 1.51
N ALA A 19 6.70 -5.29 1.76
CA ALA A 19 6.81 -6.36 0.76
C ALA A 19 5.94 -6.09 -0.48
N LEU A 20 4.76 -5.50 -0.31
CA LEU A 20 3.93 -5.07 -1.43
C LEU A 20 4.60 -3.96 -2.23
N VAL A 21 5.13 -2.93 -1.56
CA VAL A 21 5.88 -1.83 -2.22
C VAL A 21 7.06 -2.39 -3.01
N GLU A 22 7.89 -3.28 -2.39
CA GLU A 22 9.00 -3.96 -3.07
C GLU A 22 8.52 -4.68 -4.33
N THR A 23 7.49 -5.52 -4.19
CA THR A 23 6.95 -6.35 -5.27
C THR A 23 6.40 -5.50 -6.43
N LEU A 24 5.63 -4.46 -6.12
CA LEU A 24 5.06 -3.57 -7.13
C LEU A 24 6.15 -2.79 -7.88
N CYS A 25 7.14 -2.25 -7.16
CA CYS A 25 8.26 -1.57 -7.79
C CYS A 25 9.04 -2.50 -8.73
N LEU A 26 9.35 -3.73 -8.30
CA LEU A 26 10.07 -4.70 -9.13
C LEU A 26 9.27 -5.13 -10.36
N SER A 27 7.96 -5.26 -10.25
CA SER A 27 7.08 -5.66 -11.35
C SER A 27 6.88 -4.54 -12.36
N LEU A 28 6.74 -3.30 -11.90
CA LEU A 28 6.32 -2.16 -12.73
C LEU A 28 7.50 -1.32 -13.27
N LYS A 29 8.67 -1.30 -12.62
CA LYS A 29 9.80 -0.39 -12.95
C LYS A 29 10.37 -0.53 -14.36
N LYS A 30 10.05 -1.60 -15.09
CA LYS A 30 10.49 -1.76 -16.49
C LYS A 30 9.68 -0.90 -17.46
N ASN A 31 8.43 -0.60 -17.11
CA ASN A 31 7.47 0.06 -17.98
C ASN A 31 7.01 1.42 -17.44
N TYR A 32 7.27 1.72 -16.16
CA TYR A 32 6.76 2.89 -15.46
C TYR A 32 7.83 3.58 -14.64
N GLU A 33 7.76 4.90 -14.59
CA GLU A 33 8.56 5.74 -13.72
C GLU A 33 7.93 5.79 -12.33
N ILE A 34 8.67 5.32 -11.31
CA ILE A 34 8.13 5.09 -9.95
C ILE A 34 8.97 5.85 -8.93
N ALA A 35 8.29 6.36 -7.90
CA ALA A 35 8.90 6.86 -6.68
C ALA A 35 8.16 6.33 -5.44
N VAL A 36 8.81 6.34 -4.29
CA VAL A 36 8.28 5.80 -3.02
C VAL A 36 8.50 6.77 -1.88
N VAL A 37 7.47 6.97 -1.08
CA VAL A 37 7.55 7.59 0.26
C VAL A 37 7.15 6.54 1.29
N THR A 38 8.04 6.25 2.24
CA THR A 38 7.69 5.41 3.40
C THR A 38 7.54 6.30 4.63
N ASN A 39 6.62 5.96 5.48
CA ASN A 39 6.25 6.74 6.65
C ASN A 39 6.39 5.87 7.92
N ASP A 40 7.23 6.28 8.84
CA ASP A 40 7.39 5.61 10.14
C ASP A 40 7.49 6.64 11.26
N ILE A 41 7.30 6.20 12.50
CA ILE A 41 7.26 7.09 13.67
C ILE A 41 8.67 7.57 14.03
N TYR A 42 9.64 6.66 14.09
CA TYR A 42 10.98 6.92 14.66
C TYR A 42 12.14 6.50 13.76
N THR A 43 11.88 5.80 12.65
CA THR A 43 12.92 5.19 11.85
C THR A 43 12.69 5.38 10.35
N LYS A 44 13.73 5.11 9.57
CA LYS A 44 13.64 4.99 8.11
C LYS A 44 13.89 3.55 7.67
N GLU A 45 13.55 2.57 8.52
CA GLU A 45 13.88 1.16 8.25
C GLU A 45 13.26 0.67 6.96
N ASP A 46 11.98 0.98 6.69
CA ASP A 46 11.31 0.57 5.46
C ASP A 46 11.96 1.21 4.22
N ALA A 47 12.33 2.49 4.27
CA ALA A 47 13.07 3.13 3.18
C ALA A 47 14.45 2.48 2.99
N ASN A 48 15.20 2.28 4.08
CA ASN A 48 16.51 1.64 4.04
C ASN A 48 16.44 0.21 3.51
N PHE A 49 15.41 -0.55 3.89
CA PHE A 49 15.17 -1.89 3.37
C PHE A 49 15.02 -1.87 1.85
N LEU A 50 14.16 -1.00 1.30
CA LEU A 50 13.92 -0.88 -0.13
C LEU A 50 15.19 -0.41 -0.88
N ILE A 51 15.94 0.52 -0.31
CA ILE A 51 17.22 1.01 -0.86
C ILE A 51 18.25 -0.12 -0.90
N ASN A 52 18.44 -0.84 0.21
CA ASN A 52 19.39 -1.96 0.31
C ASN A 52 19.05 -3.10 -0.67
N LYS A 53 17.78 -3.33 -0.92
CA LYS A 53 17.26 -4.26 -1.93
C LYS A 53 17.44 -3.77 -3.37
N LYS A 54 17.86 -2.51 -3.55
CA LYS A 54 17.99 -1.87 -4.89
C LYS A 54 16.69 -1.97 -5.71
N VAL A 55 15.57 -1.78 -5.03
CA VAL A 55 14.24 -1.86 -5.65
C VAL A 55 14.08 -0.78 -6.71
N LEU A 56 14.50 0.44 -6.36
CA LEU A 56 14.65 1.62 -7.23
C LEU A 56 16.00 2.28 -6.97
N GLU A 57 16.33 3.32 -7.75
CA GLU A 57 17.44 4.22 -7.44
C GLU A 57 17.19 4.90 -6.08
N GLU A 58 18.24 5.03 -5.25
CA GLU A 58 18.16 5.56 -3.88
C GLU A 58 17.39 6.88 -3.80
N GLY A 59 17.65 7.81 -4.70
CA GLY A 59 16.99 9.12 -4.70
C GLY A 59 15.50 9.11 -5.02
N ARG A 60 14.93 7.96 -5.44
CA ARG A 60 13.49 7.77 -5.70
C ARG A 60 12.73 7.24 -4.48
N ILE A 61 13.41 7.03 -3.37
CA ILE A 61 12.85 6.52 -2.12
C ILE A 61 13.12 7.53 -1.02
N ILE A 62 12.07 8.05 -0.37
CA ILE A 62 12.17 8.98 0.76
C ILE A 62 11.51 8.35 1.98
N GLY A 63 12.27 8.22 3.08
CA GLY A 63 11.74 7.87 4.39
C GLY A 63 11.37 9.14 5.16
N VAL A 64 10.11 9.24 5.61
CA VAL A 64 9.59 10.35 6.43
C VAL A 64 9.42 9.87 7.86
N GLU A 65 10.12 10.53 8.81
CA GLU A 65 9.93 10.33 10.24
C GLU A 65 8.89 11.32 10.74
N THR A 66 7.78 10.82 11.29
CA THR A 66 6.65 11.66 11.68
C THR A 66 6.66 12.09 13.13
N GLY A 67 7.49 11.44 13.97
CA GLY A 67 7.64 11.79 15.40
C GLY A 67 6.37 11.63 16.23
N GLY A 68 5.28 11.13 15.65
CA GLY A 68 3.98 11.03 16.28
C GLY A 68 3.11 9.93 15.69
N CYS A 69 1.79 10.03 15.87
CA CYS A 69 0.85 9.02 15.42
C CYS A 69 0.87 8.87 13.88
N PRO A 70 1.11 7.66 13.32
CA PRO A 70 1.16 7.44 11.87
C PRO A 70 -0.13 7.81 11.15
N HIS A 71 -1.28 7.67 11.82
CA HIS A 71 -2.58 8.02 11.25
C HIS A 71 -2.70 9.52 10.97
N THR A 72 -2.21 10.36 11.91
CA THR A 72 -2.20 11.81 11.74
C THR A 72 -1.41 12.21 10.52
N ALA A 73 -0.23 11.59 10.34
CA ALA A 73 0.70 11.92 9.25
C ALA A 73 0.22 11.55 7.84
N ILE A 74 -0.77 10.70 7.72
CA ILE A 74 -1.35 10.33 6.41
C ILE A 74 -2.74 10.93 6.19
N ARG A 75 -3.35 11.53 7.20
CA ARG A 75 -4.72 12.03 7.14
C ARG A 75 -4.90 13.47 7.64
N GLU A 76 -4.80 13.71 8.98
CA GLU A 76 -5.12 15.02 9.57
C GLU A 76 -4.05 16.07 9.27
N ASP A 77 -2.76 15.69 9.37
CA ASP A 77 -1.62 16.54 9.02
C ASP A 77 -0.64 15.77 8.15
N CYS A 78 -1.00 15.64 6.89
CA CYS A 78 -0.17 14.95 5.90
C CYS A 78 0.89 15.85 5.25
N SER A 79 1.19 17.02 5.79
CA SER A 79 2.07 18.03 5.18
C SER A 79 3.47 17.50 4.90
N LEU A 80 4.09 16.75 5.83
CA LEU A 80 5.42 16.18 5.64
C LEU A 80 5.45 15.18 4.49
N ASN A 81 4.49 14.26 4.45
CA ASN A 81 4.38 13.29 3.37
C ASN A 81 4.04 13.94 2.03
N LYS A 82 3.17 14.95 2.03
CA LYS A 82 2.80 15.71 0.84
C LYS A 82 4.02 16.45 0.26
N ASN A 83 4.85 17.06 1.10
CA ASN A 83 6.08 17.71 0.65
C ASN A 83 7.06 16.69 0.06
N ALA A 84 7.27 15.54 0.70
CA ALA A 84 8.12 14.48 0.17
C ALA A 84 7.64 13.97 -1.20
N VAL A 85 6.33 13.79 -1.36
CA VAL A 85 5.72 13.42 -2.65
C VAL A 85 5.98 14.50 -3.70
N LEU A 86 5.74 15.78 -3.37
CA LEU A 86 5.97 16.91 -4.29
C LEU A 86 7.44 17.03 -4.71
N ASP A 87 8.38 16.86 -3.79
CA ASP A 87 9.82 16.88 -4.07
C ASP A 87 10.21 15.80 -5.08
N LEU A 88 9.68 14.57 -4.91
CA LEU A 88 9.89 13.48 -5.86
C LEU A 88 9.27 13.79 -7.23
N GLU A 89 8.07 14.35 -7.25
CA GLU A 89 7.36 14.70 -8.47
C GLU A 89 8.07 15.83 -9.26
N ILE A 90 8.72 16.77 -8.58
CA ILE A 90 9.51 17.82 -9.20
C ILE A 90 10.82 17.25 -9.75
N LYS A 91 11.49 16.41 -8.93
CA LYS A 91 12.82 15.88 -9.26
C LYS A 91 12.79 14.85 -10.39
N TYR A 92 11.75 14.02 -10.46
CA TYR A 92 11.65 12.85 -11.36
C TYR A 92 10.47 12.95 -12.34
N ASN A 93 10.21 14.12 -12.89
CA ASN A 93 9.14 14.31 -13.86
C ASN A 93 9.56 13.83 -15.28
N PRO A 94 8.74 12.95 -15.96
CA PRO A 94 7.45 12.45 -15.52
C PRO A 94 7.56 11.26 -14.55
N LEU A 95 6.61 11.17 -13.62
CA LEU A 95 6.34 9.96 -12.82
C LEU A 95 5.00 9.36 -13.22
N ASP A 96 4.91 8.04 -13.24
CA ASP A 96 3.65 7.29 -13.44
C ASP A 96 3.02 6.92 -12.11
N PHE A 97 3.85 6.45 -11.16
CA PHE A 97 3.39 6.05 -9.83
C PHE A 97 4.20 6.71 -8.71
N VAL A 98 3.49 7.12 -7.66
CA VAL A 98 4.09 7.44 -6.36
C VAL A 98 3.42 6.57 -5.31
N PHE A 99 4.15 5.61 -4.76
CA PHE A 99 3.67 4.80 -3.63
C PHE A 99 3.94 5.52 -2.32
N VAL A 100 2.92 5.60 -1.47
CA VAL A 100 3.02 6.18 -0.12
C VAL A 100 2.66 5.10 0.89
N GLU A 101 3.66 4.56 1.57
CA GLU A 101 3.48 3.55 2.62
C GLU A 101 3.22 4.23 3.96
N SER A 102 2.16 3.82 4.67
CA SER A 102 1.89 4.27 6.04
C SER A 102 2.72 3.49 7.06
N GLY A 103 3.02 4.09 8.19
CA GLY A 103 3.40 3.34 9.39
C GLY A 103 2.31 2.34 9.79
N GLY A 104 2.63 1.33 10.58
CA GLY A 104 1.64 0.31 10.96
C GLY A 104 0.43 0.85 11.71
N ASP A 105 -0.74 0.32 11.44
CA ASP A 105 -2.01 0.77 12.02
C ASP A 105 -2.93 -0.39 12.47
N ASN A 106 -4.09 -0.07 13.07
CA ASN A 106 -5.05 -1.03 13.64
C ASN A 106 -6.41 -0.99 12.94
N LEU A 107 -6.51 -1.13 11.61
CA LEU A 107 -7.74 -1.13 10.82
C LEU A 107 -8.43 0.24 10.70
N ALA A 108 -7.93 1.29 11.39
CA ALA A 108 -8.54 2.61 11.42
C ALA A 108 -8.00 3.58 10.36
N SER A 109 -6.86 3.27 9.75
CA SER A 109 -6.20 4.17 8.81
C SER A 109 -7.01 4.39 7.54
N SER A 110 -7.00 5.64 7.13
CA SER A 110 -7.41 6.06 5.80
C SER A 110 -6.55 7.25 5.39
N PHE A 111 -6.15 7.29 4.14
CA PHE A 111 -5.37 8.39 3.60
C PHE A 111 -6.23 9.63 3.38
N SER A 112 -5.60 10.82 3.48
CA SER A 112 -6.16 12.06 2.98
C SER A 112 -6.26 12.00 1.44
N PRO A 113 -7.38 12.43 0.84
CA PRO A 113 -7.50 12.54 -0.62
C PRO A 113 -6.56 13.61 -1.21
N GLU A 114 -5.94 14.47 -0.38
CA GLU A 114 -4.89 15.39 -0.82
C GLU A 114 -3.53 14.70 -0.99
N LEU A 115 -3.33 13.56 -0.33
CA LEU A 115 -2.06 12.83 -0.34
C LEU A 115 -2.03 11.75 -1.41
N VAL A 116 -3.14 11.02 -1.58
CA VAL A 116 -3.23 9.89 -2.52
C VAL A 116 -4.53 9.91 -3.32
N ASP A 117 -4.47 9.38 -4.54
CA ASP A 117 -5.62 9.24 -5.44
C ASP A 117 -6.34 7.90 -5.22
N LEU A 118 -5.59 6.87 -4.78
CA LEU A 118 -6.05 5.50 -4.59
C LEU A 118 -5.42 4.89 -3.35
N SER A 119 -6.18 4.06 -2.63
CA SER A 119 -5.74 3.42 -1.39
C SER A 119 -5.81 1.89 -1.46
N ILE A 120 -4.71 1.23 -1.11
CA ILE A 120 -4.64 -0.22 -0.88
C ILE A 120 -4.52 -0.46 0.62
N TYR A 121 -5.35 -1.35 1.14
CA TYR A 121 -5.25 -1.78 2.53
C TYR A 121 -4.84 -3.25 2.60
N VAL A 122 -3.80 -3.55 3.38
CA VAL A 122 -3.22 -4.89 3.50
C VAL A 122 -3.50 -5.43 4.90
N ILE A 123 -4.24 -6.54 4.98
CA ILE A 123 -4.32 -7.38 6.18
C ILE A 123 -3.68 -8.72 5.88
N ASP A 124 -3.46 -9.56 6.88
CA ASP A 124 -2.92 -10.90 6.69
C ASP A 124 -3.65 -11.96 7.54
N VAL A 125 -3.47 -13.22 7.18
CA VAL A 125 -4.17 -14.34 7.84
C VAL A 125 -3.70 -14.57 9.27
N SER A 126 -2.49 -14.13 9.67
CA SER A 126 -1.94 -14.36 11.00
C SER A 126 -2.68 -13.58 12.09
N ALA A 127 -3.37 -12.49 11.71
CA ALA A 127 -4.24 -11.74 12.60
C ALA A 127 -5.58 -12.46 12.92
N GLY A 128 -5.82 -13.61 12.27
CA GLY A 128 -6.98 -14.49 12.44
C GLY A 128 -8.11 -14.22 11.45
N HIS A 129 -8.87 -15.29 11.13
CA HIS A 129 -9.90 -15.25 10.09
C HIS A 129 -11.08 -14.30 10.38
N LYS A 130 -11.21 -13.78 11.61
CA LYS A 130 -12.29 -12.85 11.98
C LYS A 130 -11.97 -11.38 11.68
N ILE A 131 -10.77 -11.06 11.17
CA ILE A 131 -10.38 -9.67 10.90
C ILE A 131 -11.30 -8.98 9.91
N PRO A 132 -11.67 -9.57 8.76
CA PRO A 132 -12.55 -8.88 7.81
C PRO A 132 -13.89 -8.44 8.42
N ARG A 133 -14.54 -9.29 9.24
CA ARG A 133 -15.83 -8.95 9.87
C ARG A 133 -15.75 -7.85 10.92
N LYS A 134 -14.56 -7.56 11.49
CA LYS A 134 -14.38 -6.44 12.41
C LYS A 134 -14.57 -5.11 11.70
N GLY A 135 -14.37 -5.06 10.40
CA GLY A 135 -14.54 -3.86 9.60
C GLY A 135 -13.49 -2.80 9.90
N GLY A 136 -13.92 -1.55 9.89
CA GLY A 136 -13.04 -0.39 9.99
C GLY A 136 -12.78 0.24 8.62
N PRO A 137 -12.34 1.51 8.58
CA PRO A 137 -12.16 2.26 7.34
C PRO A 137 -11.20 1.58 6.36
N GLY A 138 -10.11 0.99 6.84
CA GLY A 138 -9.15 0.28 6.00
C GLY A 138 -9.80 -0.86 5.21
N ILE A 139 -10.64 -1.66 5.87
CA ILE A 139 -11.33 -2.78 5.22
C ILE A 139 -12.48 -2.31 4.31
N THR A 140 -13.30 -1.37 4.78
CA THR A 140 -14.57 -1.03 4.12
C THR A 140 -14.45 0.08 3.09
N ARG A 141 -13.47 0.99 3.23
CA ARG A 141 -13.35 2.21 2.41
C ARG A 141 -12.19 2.21 1.43
N SER A 142 -11.12 1.44 1.68
CA SER A 142 -10.01 1.35 0.72
C SER A 142 -10.51 0.96 -0.67
N ASP A 143 -9.82 1.41 -1.70
CA ASP A 143 -10.16 1.10 -3.09
C ASP A 143 -9.87 -0.37 -3.38
N LEU A 144 -8.76 -0.89 -2.88
CA LEU A 144 -8.40 -2.31 -2.91
C LEU A 144 -8.07 -2.83 -1.51
N LEU A 145 -8.57 -4.03 -1.16
CA LEU A 145 -8.16 -4.76 0.03
C LEU A 145 -7.36 -6.00 -0.35
N LEU A 146 -6.24 -6.23 0.32
CA LEU A 146 -5.44 -7.45 0.19
C LEU A 146 -5.49 -8.26 1.47
N ILE A 147 -5.68 -9.57 1.34
CA ILE A 147 -5.56 -10.55 2.41
C ILE A 147 -4.31 -11.38 2.11
N ASN A 148 -3.20 -11.00 2.75
CA ASN A 148 -1.87 -11.51 2.45
C ASN A 148 -1.50 -12.75 3.29
N LYS A 149 -0.40 -13.40 2.90
CA LYS A 149 0.20 -14.56 3.58
C LYS A 149 -0.73 -15.78 3.66
N ILE A 150 -1.54 -16.00 2.62
CA ILE A 150 -2.52 -17.10 2.59
C ILE A 150 -1.88 -18.49 2.74
N ASP A 151 -0.60 -18.63 2.46
CA ASP A 151 0.21 -19.83 2.71
C ASP A 151 0.32 -20.19 4.19
N LEU A 152 0.16 -19.22 5.09
CA LEU A 152 0.20 -19.43 6.53
C LEU A 152 -1.16 -19.80 7.12
N ALA A 153 -2.26 -19.81 6.33
CA ALA A 153 -3.61 -19.95 6.84
C ALA A 153 -3.80 -21.21 7.71
N ASP A 154 -3.35 -22.36 7.24
CA ASP A 154 -3.45 -23.63 7.98
C ASP A 154 -2.61 -23.60 9.26
N MET A 155 -1.42 -23.00 9.22
CA MET A 155 -0.50 -22.92 10.36
C MET A 155 -1.04 -22.05 11.50
N VAL A 156 -1.80 -21.00 11.16
CA VAL A 156 -2.40 -20.08 12.14
C VAL A 156 -3.86 -20.38 12.43
N GLY A 157 -4.41 -21.46 11.85
CA GLY A 157 -5.82 -21.84 12.01
C GLY A 157 -6.81 -20.84 11.42
N ALA A 158 -6.42 -20.13 10.35
CA ALA A 158 -7.29 -19.20 9.68
C ALA A 158 -8.08 -19.89 8.56
N ASP A 159 -9.41 -19.76 8.58
CA ASP A 159 -10.30 -20.28 7.55
C ASP A 159 -10.49 -19.23 6.45
N LEU A 160 -9.93 -19.51 5.27
CA LEU A 160 -10.01 -18.62 4.10
C LEU A 160 -11.45 -18.48 3.58
N ASN A 161 -12.31 -19.48 3.72
CA ASN A 161 -13.71 -19.37 3.29
C ASN A 161 -14.49 -18.39 4.17
N ILE A 162 -14.21 -18.41 5.48
CA ILE A 162 -14.79 -17.44 6.43
C ILE A 162 -14.27 -16.05 6.08
N MET A 163 -12.95 -15.88 5.85
CA MET A 163 -12.38 -14.58 5.47
C MET A 163 -12.97 -14.06 4.17
N LYS A 164 -13.15 -14.93 3.17
CA LYS A 164 -13.81 -14.59 1.90
C LYS A 164 -15.23 -14.07 2.12
N SER A 165 -16.08 -14.85 2.79
CA SER A 165 -17.49 -14.49 3.02
C SER A 165 -17.62 -13.17 3.81
N ASP A 166 -16.82 -12.99 4.87
CA ASP A 166 -16.83 -11.77 5.66
C ASP A 166 -16.34 -10.56 4.84
N THR A 167 -15.31 -10.75 4.00
CA THR A 167 -14.78 -9.70 3.14
C THR A 167 -15.81 -9.26 2.10
N GLU A 168 -16.45 -10.19 1.42
CA GLU A 168 -17.51 -9.91 0.44
C GLU A 168 -18.66 -9.12 1.08
N PHE A 169 -19.08 -9.53 2.29
CA PHE A 169 -20.11 -8.83 3.05
C PHE A 169 -19.71 -7.40 3.42
N MET A 170 -18.48 -7.21 3.94
CA MET A 170 -18.02 -5.92 4.42
C MET A 170 -17.67 -4.95 3.29
N ARG A 171 -17.17 -5.44 2.16
CA ARG A 171 -16.73 -4.61 1.04
C ARG A 171 -17.83 -4.24 0.04
N LYS A 172 -18.95 -4.94 0.05
CA LYS A 172 -20.14 -4.62 -0.77
C LYS A 172 -19.81 -4.44 -2.26
N GLY A 173 -19.01 -5.35 -2.82
CA GLY A 173 -18.63 -5.34 -4.23
C GLY A 173 -17.34 -4.57 -4.55
N LYS A 174 -16.70 -3.92 -3.60
CA LYS A 174 -15.37 -3.33 -3.82
C LYS A 174 -14.31 -4.42 -4.00
N PRO A 175 -13.28 -4.20 -4.86
CA PRO A 175 -12.27 -5.20 -5.20
C PRO A 175 -11.42 -5.61 -3.99
N TRP A 176 -11.09 -6.88 -3.93
CA TRP A 176 -10.19 -7.45 -2.93
C TRP A 176 -9.55 -8.73 -3.48
N PHE A 177 -8.34 -9.06 -3.02
CA PHE A 177 -7.62 -10.25 -3.45
C PHE A 177 -7.01 -11.01 -2.27
N PHE A 178 -6.97 -12.34 -2.38
CA PHE A 178 -6.04 -13.15 -1.62
C PHE A 178 -4.65 -13.06 -2.24
N THR A 179 -3.62 -12.91 -1.41
CA THR A 179 -2.25 -12.77 -1.88
C THR A 179 -1.26 -13.60 -1.06
N ASN A 180 -0.18 -13.99 -1.73
CA ASN A 180 1.07 -14.39 -1.10
C ASN A 180 2.20 -13.68 -1.85
N LEU A 181 2.59 -12.51 -1.34
CA LEU A 181 3.56 -11.65 -2.01
C LEU A 181 4.96 -12.28 -2.09
N SER A 182 5.30 -13.22 -1.18
CA SER A 182 6.59 -13.89 -1.17
C SER A 182 6.78 -14.85 -2.35
N ASN A 183 5.70 -15.37 -2.91
CA ASN A 183 5.73 -16.27 -4.08
C ASN A 183 4.98 -15.73 -5.30
N GLY A 184 4.55 -14.46 -5.26
CA GLY A 184 3.96 -13.76 -6.39
C GLY A 184 2.46 -13.99 -6.60
N ILE A 185 1.76 -14.72 -5.71
CA ILE A 185 0.30 -14.90 -5.84
C ILE A 185 -0.42 -13.57 -5.64
N GLY A 186 -1.29 -13.21 -6.59
CA GLY A 186 -2.10 -12.00 -6.57
C GLY A 186 -1.40 -10.75 -7.11
N VAL A 187 -0.12 -10.83 -7.48
CA VAL A 187 0.66 -9.67 -7.94
C VAL A 187 0.18 -9.18 -9.30
N GLU A 188 -0.16 -10.10 -10.20
CA GLU A 188 -0.67 -9.74 -11.53
C GLU A 188 -2.01 -8.99 -11.43
N GLU A 189 -2.93 -9.47 -10.60
CA GLU A 189 -4.23 -8.84 -10.37
C GLU A 189 -4.08 -7.44 -9.77
N ILE A 190 -3.11 -7.25 -8.84
CA ILE A 190 -2.83 -5.94 -8.26
C ILE A 190 -2.25 -4.99 -9.31
N THR A 191 -1.30 -5.45 -10.13
CA THR A 191 -0.71 -4.60 -11.18
C THR A 191 -1.73 -4.20 -12.22
N GLN A 192 -2.57 -5.12 -12.69
CA GLN A 192 -3.68 -4.84 -13.62
C GLN A 192 -4.69 -3.84 -13.02
N PHE A 193 -5.02 -3.99 -11.73
CA PHE A 193 -5.86 -3.04 -11.02
C PHE A 193 -5.25 -1.64 -11.02
N LEU A 194 -3.96 -1.49 -10.69
CA LEU A 194 -3.27 -0.21 -10.68
C LEU A 194 -3.20 0.41 -12.09
N GLU A 195 -2.84 -0.39 -13.10
CA GLU A 195 -2.75 0.05 -14.49
C GLU A 195 -4.07 0.57 -15.01
N SER A 196 -5.19 -0.03 -14.61
CA SER A 196 -6.54 0.41 -15.00
C SER A 196 -6.93 1.78 -14.42
N HIS A 197 -6.20 2.26 -13.40
CA HIS A 197 -6.45 3.55 -12.74
C HIS A 197 -5.47 4.65 -13.16
N ILE A 198 -4.46 4.33 -13.97
CA ILE A 198 -3.58 5.38 -14.52
C ILE A 198 -4.43 6.31 -15.39
N PRO A 199 -4.40 7.64 -15.15
CA PRO A 199 -5.14 8.58 -15.97
C PRO A 199 -4.72 8.51 -17.44
N ASN A 200 -5.67 8.33 -18.36
CA ASN A 200 -5.46 8.20 -19.80
C ASN A 200 -5.04 9.53 -20.47
N ASN A 201 -3.88 10.07 -20.13
CA ASN A 201 -3.34 11.28 -20.77
C ASN A 201 -1.95 11.03 -21.41
N ARG A 202 -1.70 9.81 -21.92
CA ARG A 202 -0.56 9.53 -22.80
C ARG A 202 -0.98 9.77 -24.25
N ASN A 203 -1.27 11.04 -24.62
CA ASN A 203 -1.32 11.51 -26.02
C ASN A 203 -0.29 12.60 -26.22
#